data_c01032377aa7c44d10063d290f58b591
#
_entry.id   c01032377aa7c44d10063d290f58b591
#
_cell.length_a   1.000
_cell.length_b   1.000
_cell.length_c   1.000
_cell.angle_alpha   90.00
_cell.angle_beta   90.00
_cell.angle_gamma   90.00
#
_symmetry.space_group_name_H-M   'P 1'
#
loop_
_entity.id
_entity.type
_entity.pdbx_description
1 polymer ?
#
loop_
_entity_poly.entity_id
_entity_poly.type
_entity_poly.pdbx_seq_one_letter_code
_entity_poly.pdbx_strand_id
1 'polypeptide(L)'
;MLYSNFKSLNKKISKVGLGCVTFGREITEDKSIRLLDVAVENGINLFNTSYYYSDGISEKILGKFFKIKKNRKDITIVSKIHGDLSKKTIEKCIHESLIRMKTDHIDYYGVTHDPNINLDEILEIMDRFQKEGKIIRVACNNYDISMLKSSKRIQEKNNFSKFGLLETVYNVLYRGAEKELINYCDLENIDIISYSPLGAGFITGKYR
;
A
#
# COMPACT_ATOMS: atom_id res chain seq x y z
N MET A 1 -10.16 -7.11 -17.62
CA MET A 1 -9.49 -7.17 -16.28
C MET A 1 -10.23 -8.14 -15.36
N LEU A 2 -9.51 -8.96 -14.58
CA LEU A 2 -10.09 -9.76 -13.50
C LEU A 2 -10.06 -8.97 -12.19
N TYR A 3 -11.06 -9.19 -11.33
CA TYR A 3 -11.19 -8.49 -10.04
C TYR A 3 -11.26 -9.49 -8.89
N SER A 4 -10.81 -9.06 -7.71
CA SER A 4 -11.04 -9.71 -6.41
C SER A 4 -11.85 -8.78 -5.52
N ASN A 5 -12.63 -9.34 -4.62
CA ASN A 5 -13.30 -8.54 -3.59
C ASN A 5 -12.35 -8.37 -2.41
N PHE A 6 -11.86 -7.15 -2.17
CA PHE A 6 -11.07 -6.85 -0.98
C PHE A 6 -12.02 -6.72 0.21
N LYS A 7 -11.91 -7.68 1.14
CA LYS A 7 -12.82 -7.83 2.28
C LYS A 7 -12.81 -6.59 3.18
N SER A 8 -11.63 -6.05 3.43
CA SER A 8 -11.44 -4.93 4.36
C SER A 8 -12.07 -3.62 3.86
N LEU A 9 -12.16 -3.41 2.54
CA LEU A 9 -12.79 -2.23 1.92
C LEU A 9 -14.20 -2.50 1.39
N ASN A 10 -14.62 -3.77 1.31
CA ASN A 10 -15.84 -4.19 0.60
C ASN A 10 -15.88 -3.63 -0.84
N LYS A 11 -14.77 -3.69 -1.56
CA LYS A 11 -14.57 -3.10 -2.89
C LYS A 11 -13.97 -4.11 -3.86
N LYS A 12 -14.43 -4.08 -5.11
CA LYS A 12 -13.82 -4.87 -6.19
C LYS A 12 -12.52 -4.21 -6.66
N ILE A 13 -11.42 -4.90 -6.50
CA ILE A 13 -10.07 -4.44 -6.85
C ILE A 13 -9.53 -5.30 -7.99
N SER A 14 -8.91 -4.66 -8.97
CA SER A 14 -8.27 -5.36 -10.08
C SER A 14 -7.15 -6.28 -9.57
N LYS A 15 -7.09 -7.52 -10.08
CA LYS A 15 -6.06 -8.50 -9.67
C LYS A 15 -4.64 -8.08 -10.06
N VAL A 16 -4.53 -7.14 -11.01
CA VAL A 16 -3.28 -6.49 -11.36
C VAL A 16 -3.33 -5.07 -10.83
N GLY A 17 -2.35 -4.68 -10.04
CA GLY A 17 -2.15 -3.30 -9.58
C GLY A 17 -0.99 -2.63 -10.33
N LEU A 18 -0.99 -1.31 -10.42
CA LEU A 18 0.10 -0.53 -10.96
C LEU A 18 1.02 -0.05 -9.85
N GLY A 19 2.29 -0.51 -9.88
CA GLY A 19 3.34 0.01 -9.01
C GLY A 19 3.91 1.31 -9.56
N CYS A 20 4.00 2.34 -8.72
CA CYS A 20 4.41 3.69 -9.11
C CYS A 20 5.86 4.02 -8.70
N VAL A 21 6.69 3.01 -8.37
CA VAL A 21 8.07 3.21 -7.88
C VAL A 21 8.98 3.92 -8.89
N THR A 22 8.72 3.75 -10.18
CA THR A 22 9.51 4.34 -11.29
C THR A 22 9.08 5.75 -11.66
N PHE A 23 7.96 6.24 -11.12
CA PHE A 23 7.40 7.54 -11.45
C PHE A 23 8.29 8.69 -10.94
N GLY A 24 8.70 9.56 -11.87
CA GLY A 24 9.60 10.68 -11.57
C GLY A 24 11.06 10.27 -11.34
N ARG A 25 11.40 9.02 -11.56
CA ARG A 25 12.77 8.47 -11.48
C ARG A 25 13.22 7.94 -12.83
N GLU A 26 12.77 6.72 -13.23
CA GLU A 26 13.10 6.13 -14.54
C GLU A 26 12.17 6.66 -15.64
N ILE A 27 10.96 7.06 -15.32
CA ILE A 27 10.01 7.58 -16.29
C ILE A 27 9.54 8.98 -15.89
N THR A 28 9.46 9.86 -16.89
CA THR A 28 9.05 11.24 -16.71
C THR A 28 7.59 11.35 -16.27
N GLU A 29 7.20 12.52 -15.74
CA GLU A 29 5.82 12.81 -15.33
C GLU A 29 4.83 12.55 -16.47
N ASP A 30 5.09 13.06 -17.68
CA ASP A 30 4.18 12.89 -18.82
C ASP A 30 3.99 11.43 -19.22
N LYS A 31 5.07 10.64 -19.21
CA LYS A 31 4.99 9.19 -19.47
C LYS A 31 4.24 8.47 -18.37
N SER A 32 4.44 8.88 -17.10
CA SER A 32 3.75 8.31 -15.96
C SER A 32 2.23 8.57 -16.03
N ILE A 33 1.83 9.80 -16.40
CA ILE A 33 0.41 10.15 -16.57
C ILE A 33 -0.21 9.34 -17.71
N ARG A 34 0.47 9.16 -18.84
CA ARG A 34 -0.01 8.30 -19.95
C ARG A 34 -0.15 6.84 -19.50
N LEU A 35 0.79 6.33 -18.69
CA LEU A 35 0.72 4.97 -18.17
C LEU A 35 -0.47 4.80 -17.23
N LEU A 36 -0.76 5.80 -16.38
CA LEU A 36 -1.94 5.81 -15.52
C LEU A 36 -3.23 5.81 -16.35
N ASP A 37 -3.29 6.57 -17.45
CA ASP A 37 -4.43 6.55 -18.37
C ASP A 37 -4.66 5.17 -18.95
N VAL A 38 -3.62 4.58 -19.54
CA VAL A 38 -3.68 3.22 -20.13
C VAL A 38 -4.10 2.20 -19.06
N ALA A 39 -3.59 2.31 -17.83
CA ALA A 39 -3.96 1.42 -16.74
C ALA A 39 -5.46 1.50 -16.43
N VAL A 40 -6.01 2.70 -16.28
CA VAL A 40 -7.44 2.91 -16.01
C VAL A 40 -8.31 2.44 -17.18
N GLU A 41 -7.95 2.75 -18.42
CA GLU A 41 -8.65 2.30 -19.62
C GLU A 41 -8.72 0.77 -19.72
N ASN A 42 -7.71 0.07 -19.19
CA ASN A 42 -7.68 -1.39 -19.12
C ASN A 42 -8.29 -1.95 -17.82
N GLY A 43 -8.94 -1.12 -17.02
CA GLY A 43 -9.67 -1.52 -15.83
C GLY A 43 -8.80 -1.76 -14.58
N ILE A 44 -7.55 -1.28 -14.56
CA ILE A 44 -6.72 -1.28 -13.35
C ILE A 44 -7.19 -0.16 -12.43
N ASN A 45 -7.58 -0.50 -11.20
CA ASN A 45 -8.06 0.44 -10.19
C ASN A 45 -7.29 0.37 -8.86
N LEU A 46 -6.11 -0.25 -8.86
CA LEU A 46 -5.20 -0.36 -7.72
C LEU A 46 -3.87 0.29 -8.07
N PHE A 47 -3.50 1.38 -7.39
CA PHE A 47 -2.22 2.05 -7.54
C PHE A 47 -1.43 1.98 -6.24
N ASN A 48 -0.18 1.52 -6.35
CA ASN A 48 0.72 1.33 -5.22
C ASN A 48 1.86 2.33 -5.30
N THR A 49 1.97 3.20 -4.30
CA THR A 49 3.02 4.21 -4.16
C THR A 49 3.68 4.16 -2.78
N SER A 50 4.50 5.13 -2.48
CA SER A 50 5.11 5.33 -1.16
C SER A 50 5.48 6.81 -0.99
N TYR A 51 5.47 7.26 0.25
CA TYR A 51 5.94 8.60 0.64
C TYR A 51 7.34 8.91 0.09
N TYR A 52 8.23 7.91 0.04
CA TYR A 52 9.63 8.08 -0.37
C TYR A 52 9.90 7.83 -1.85
N TYR A 53 8.92 7.39 -2.64
CA TYR A 53 9.18 7.13 -4.07
C TYR A 53 9.52 8.43 -4.79
N SER A 54 10.78 8.51 -5.29
CA SER A 54 11.33 9.69 -5.96
C SER A 54 11.13 10.97 -5.12
N ASP A 55 11.43 10.91 -3.82
CA ASP A 55 11.27 12.03 -2.89
C ASP A 55 9.84 12.66 -2.91
N GLY A 56 8.84 11.81 -3.06
CA GLY A 56 7.43 12.19 -3.10
C GLY A 56 6.94 12.64 -4.47
N ILE A 57 7.78 12.58 -5.52
CA ILE A 57 7.35 12.93 -6.89
C ILE A 57 6.29 11.93 -7.38
N SER A 58 6.41 10.65 -7.05
CA SER A 58 5.40 9.65 -7.38
C SER A 58 4.00 10.04 -6.89
N GLU A 59 3.87 10.48 -5.63
CA GLU A 59 2.61 10.96 -5.07
C GLU A 59 2.11 12.24 -5.73
N LYS A 60 3.02 13.18 -6.06
CA LYS A 60 2.66 14.41 -6.79
C LYS A 60 2.09 14.12 -8.18
N ILE A 61 2.67 13.16 -8.90
CA ILE A 61 2.19 12.71 -10.22
C ILE A 61 0.77 12.11 -10.08
N LEU A 62 0.53 11.27 -9.08
CA LEU A 62 -0.82 10.75 -8.81
C LEU A 62 -1.80 11.88 -8.50
N GLY A 63 -1.42 12.85 -7.68
CA GLY A 63 -2.26 14.03 -7.36
C GLY A 63 -2.58 14.89 -8.59
N LYS A 64 -1.63 15.04 -9.52
CA LYS A 64 -1.87 15.72 -10.80
C LYS A 64 -2.85 14.93 -11.67
N PHE A 65 -2.65 13.62 -11.75
CA PHE A 65 -3.54 12.72 -12.49
C PHE A 65 -4.99 12.79 -11.98
N PHE A 66 -5.20 12.66 -10.67
CA PHE A 66 -6.54 12.75 -10.07
C PHE A 66 -7.23 14.09 -10.30
N LYS A 67 -6.46 15.20 -10.26
CA LYS A 67 -6.99 16.52 -10.56
C LYS A 67 -7.47 16.63 -12.02
N ILE A 68 -6.72 16.06 -12.96
CA ILE A 68 -7.06 16.08 -14.39
C ILE A 68 -8.27 15.20 -14.70
N LYS A 69 -8.25 13.95 -14.20
CA LYS A 69 -9.26 12.93 -14.57
C LYS A 69 -10.49 12.94 -13.68
N LYS A 70 -10.43 13.56 -12.49
CA LYS A 70 -11.53 13.61 -11.50
C LYS A 70 -12.05 12.22 -11.09
N ASN A 71 -11.18 11.20 -11.14
CA ASN A 71 -11.53 9.79 -10.93
C ASN A 71 -10.97 9.21 -9.61
N ARG A 72 -10.59 10.06 -8.65
CA ARG A 72 -9.99 9.60 -7.38
C ARG A 72 -10.82 8.53 -6.67
N LYS A 73 -12.14 8.66 -6.66
CA LYS A 73 -13.08 7.72 -6.01
C LYS A 73 -13.08 6.31 -6.62
N ASP A 74 -12.71 6.20 -7.90
CA ASP A 74 -12.71 4.93 -8.62
C ASP A 74 -11.42 4.15 -8.43
N ILE A 75 -10.38 4.80 -7.91
CA ILE A 75 -9.04 4.25 -7.71
C ILE A 75 -8.84 3.92 -6.23
N THR A 76 -8.23 2.78 -5.98
CA THR A 76 -7.74 2.40 -4.66
C THR A 76 -6.26 2.70 -4.58
N ILE A 77 -5.87 3.54 -3.62
CA ILE A 77 -4.48 3.91 -3.38
C ILE A 77 -3.92 3.12 -2.20
N VAL A 78 -2.78 2.51 -2.41
CA VAL A 78 -1.92 2.01 -1.35
C VAL A 78 -0.69 2.90 -1.29
N SER A 79 -0.48 3.60 -0.18
CA SER A 79 0.77 4.30 0.12
C SER A 79 1.39 3.75 1.41
N LYS A 80 2.63 4.09 1.67
CA LYS A 80 3.38 3.53 2.79
C LYS A 80 4.56 4.40 3.20
N ILE A 81 5.00 4.18 4.44
CA ILE A 81 6.21 4.77 5.02
C ILE A 81 7.16 3.66 5.49
N HIS A 82 8.45 3.92 5.42
CA HIS A 82 9.54 3.12 5.99
C HIS A 82 10.61 4.04 6.59
N GLY A 83 11.60 3.47 7.28
CA GLY A 83 12.67 4.22 7.92
C GLY A 83 12.24 4.77 9.28
N ASP A 84 12.39 6.06 9.53
CA ASP A 84 11.96 6.65 10.80
C ASP A 84 10.44 6.58 10.96
N LEU A 85 10.00 5.74 11.89
CA LEU A 85 8.60 5.54 12.24
C LEU A 85 8.23 6.17 13.59
N SER A 86 8.95 7.21 14.00
CA SER A 86 8.53 8.03 15.14
C SER A 86 7.15 8.65 14.89
N LYS A 87 6.39 8.84 15.95
CA LYS A 87 5.04 9.44 15.90
C LYS A 87 5.01 10.71 15.05
N LYS A 88 5.96 11.63 15.29
CA LYS A 88 6.07 12.89 14.54
C LYS A 88 6.31 12.67 13.05
N THR A 89 7.15 11.69 12.69
CA THR A 89 7.45 11.39 11.29
C THR A 89 6.25 10.76 10.58
N ILE A 90 5.56 9.82 11.23
CA ILE A 90 4.33 9.21 10.66
C ILE A 90 3.27 10.28 10.40
N GLU A 91 3.00 11.14 11.39
CA GLU A 91 2.03 12.25 11.26
C GLU A 91 2.36 13.15 10.06
N LYS A 92 3.61 13.60 10.00
CA LYS A 92 4.11 14.43 8.89
C LYS A 92 3.90 13.74 7.55
N CYS A 93 4.33 12.47 7.44
CA CYS A 93 4.29 11.74 6.18
C CYS A 93 2.86 11.52 5.67
N ILE A 94 1.91 11.19 6.56
CA ILE A 94 0.50 11.04 6.17
C ILE A 94 -0.05 12.38 5.67
N HIS A 95 0.17 13.47 6.39
CA HIS A 95 -0.31 14.79 5.97
C HIS A 95 0.30 15.24 4.63
N GLU A 96 1.60 15.08 4.46
CA GLU A 96 2.26 15.43 3.21
C GLU A 96 1.82 14.54 2.04
N SER A 97 1.59 13.23 2.27
CA SER A 97 1.05 12.32 1.25
C SER A 97 -0.33 12.77 0.77
N LEU A 98 -1.23 13.15 1.68
CA LEU A 98 -2.55 13.69 1.33
C LEU A 98 -2.45 14.96 0.48
N ILE A 99 -1.57 15.90 0.88
CA ILE A 99 -1.33 17.16 0.14
C ILE A 99 -0.76 16.86 -1.25
N ARG A 100 0.26 15.99 -1.37
CA ARG A 100 0.90 15.62 -2.64
C ARG A 100 -0.08 14.97 -3.59
N MET A 101 -0.87 14.02 -3.10
CA MET A 101 -1.88 13.31 -3.88
C MET A 101 -3.18 14.10 -4.08
N LYS A 102 -3.33 15.30 -3.47
CA LYS A 102 -4.52 16.15 -3.57
C LYS A 102 -5.82 15.43 -3.28
N THR A 103 -5.81 14.68 -2.19
CA THR A 103 -6.93 13.84 -1.75
C THR A 103 -7.16 14.05 -0.26
N ASP A 104 -8.38 13.83 0.18
CA ASP A 104 -8.78 13.89 1.58
C ASP A 104 -8.51 12.59 2.35
N HIS A 105 -8.32 11.48 1.62
CA HIS A 105 -8.04 10.17 2.21
C HIS A 105 -7.11 9.31 1.34
N ILE A 106 -6.49 8.31 1.97
CA ILE A 106 -5.73 7.23 1.33
C ILE A 106 -6.43 5.92 1.69
N ASP A 107 -6.70 5.05 0.70
CA ASP A 107 -7.46 3.82 0.94
C ASP A 107 -6.70 2.86 1.88
N TYR A 108 -5.42 2.65 1.65
CA TYR A 108 -4.52 1.90 2.52
C TYR A 108 -3.24 2.67 2.77
N TYR A 109 -2.91 2.87 4.04
CA TYR A 109 -1.61 3.44 4.41
C TYR A 109 -0.84 2.43 5.25
N GLY A 110 0.34 2.06 4.77
CA GLY A 110 1.16 1.00 5.35
C GLY A 110 2.37 1.50 6.10
N VAL A 111 2.73 0.74 7.13
CA VAL A 111 4.02 0.86 7.83
C VAL A 111 4.86 -0.37 7.53
N THR A 112 6.15 -0.15 7.26
CA THR A 112 7.08 -1.25 6.97
C THR A 112 7.58 -1.84 8.28
N HIS A 113 7.78 -3.15 8.30
CA HIS A 113 8.38 -3.84 9.43
C HIS A 113 9.77 -3.27 9.78
N ASP A 114 9.97 -2.99 11.07
CA ASP A 114 11.25 -2.70 11.68
C ASP A 114 11.26 -3.30 13.10
N PRO A 115 12.21 -4.19 13.42
CA PRO A 115 12.25 -4.89 14.71
C PRO A 115 12.55 -3.97 15.91
N ASN A 116 13.03 -2.75 15.67
CA ASN A 116 13.41 -1.79 16.72
C ASN A 116 12.27 -0.80 17.08
N ILE A 117 11.08 -1.02 16.55
CA ILE A 117 9.97 -0.07 16.66
C ILE A 117 9.11 -0.34 17.89
N ASN A 118 8.64 0.73 18.53
CA ASN A 118 7.53 0.66 19.47
C ASN A 118 6.20 0.46 18.71
N LEU A 119 5.79 -0.80 18.57
CA LEU A 119 4.62 -1.17 17.81
C LEU A 119 3.32 -0.59 18.38
N ASP A 120 3.22 -0.42 19.71
CA ASP A 120 2.05 0.20 20.36
C ASP A 120 1.84 1.64 19.89
N GLU A 121 2.90 2.45 19.86
CA GLU A 121 2.83 3.85 19.42
C GLU A 121 2.43 3.97 17.93
N ILE A 122 2.97 3.09 17.10
CA ILE A 122 2.62 3.08 15.67
C ILE A 122 1.15 2.72 15.48
N LEU A 123 0.67 1.67 16.14
CA LEU A 123 -0.71 1.24 16.00
C LEU A 123 -1.68 2.29 16.56
N GLU A 124 -1.33 2.98 17.65
CA GLU A 124 -2.12 4.09 18.20
C GLU A 124 -2.28 5.23 17.17
N ILE A 125 -1.17 5.66 16.54
CA ILE A 125 -1.23 6.77 15.60
C ILE A 125 -1.96 6.38 14.32
N MET A 126 -1.76 5.17 13.82
CA MET A 126 -2.45 4.67 12.63
C MET A 126 -3.96 4.55 12.88
N ASP A 127 -4.36 4.07 14.07
CA ASP A 127 -5.75 4.02 14.50
C ASP A 127 -6.39 5.40 14.53
N ARG A 128 -5.70 6.40 15.08
CA ARG A 128 -6.18 7.78 15.11
C ARG A 128 -6.45 8.30 13.68
N PHE A 129 -5.51 8.14 12.76
CA PHE A 129 -5.69 8.59 11.38
C PHE A 129 -6.80 7.83 10.63
N GLN A 130 -7.03 6.57 10.98
CA GLN A 130 -8.18 5.84 10.45
C GLN A 130 -9.50 6.37 11.03
N LYS A 131 -9.57 6.64 12.31
CA LYS A 131 -10.76 7.24 12.96
C LYS A 131 -11.06 8.66 12.45
N GLU A 132 -10.03 9.42 12.09
CA GLU A 132 -10.16 10.73 11.45
C GLU A 132 -10.56 10.64 9.97
N GLY A 133 -10.63 9.43 9.38
CA GLY A 133 -10.95 9.22 7.97
C GLY A 133 -9.85 9.64 6.99
N LYS A 134 -8.64 9.92 7.48
CA LYS A 134 -7.47 10.27 6.64
C LYS A 134 -6.88 9.05 5.95
N ILE A 135 -6.95 7.92 6.58
CA ILE A 135 -6.71 6.60 5.99
C ILE A 135 -7.96 5.75 6.18
N ILE A 136 -8.34 4.98 5.17
CA ILE A 136 -9.54 4.15 5.25
C ILE A 136 -9.24 2.85 5.97
N ARG A 137 -8.06 2.25 5.70
CA ARG A 137 -7.58 1.03 6.36
C ARG A 137 -6.09 1.10 6.63
N VAL A 138 -5.72 0.67 7.82
CA VAL A 138 -4.31 0.48 8.17
C VAL A 138 -3.76 -0.72 7.40
N ALA A 139 -2.55 -0.57 6.85
CA ALA A 139 -1.83 -1.63 6.17
C ALA A 139 -0.47 -1.90 6.82
N CYS A 140 0.11 -3.04 6.51
CA CYS A 140 1.47 -3.39 6.90
C CYS A 140 2.27 -3.92 5.71
N ASN A 141 3.60 -3.74 5.77
CA ASN A 141 4.51 -4.11 4.70
C ASN A 141 5.61 -5.01 5.23
N ASN A 142 5.78 -6.18 4.60
CA ASN A 142 6.80 -7.16 4.96
C ASN A 142 6.70 -7.67 6.41
N TYR A 143 5.50 -7.71 6.97
CA TYR A 143 5.27 -8.34 8.27
C TYR A 143 5.26 -9.85 8.11
N ASP A 144 5.95 -10.53 8.99
CA ASP A 144 5.81 -11.97 9.15
C ASP A 144 4.62 -12.32 10.05
N ILE A 145 4.36 -13.62 10.21
CA ILE A 145 3.23 -14.10 11.02
C ILE A 145 3.38 -13.73 12.52
N SER A 146 4.60 -13.67 13.03
CA SER A 146 4.86 -13.33 14.44
C SER A 146 4.52 -11.87 14.72
N MET A 147 4.88 -10.98 13.79
CA MET A 147 4.56 -9.56 13.83
C MET A 147 3.06 -9.32 13.71
N LEU A 148 2.38 -10.01 12.77
CA LEU A 148 0.94 -9.90 12.62
C LEU A 148 0.21 -10.34 13.89
N LYS A 149 0.62 -11.45 14.51
CA LYS A 149 0.05 -11.93 15.77
C LYS A 149 0.31 -10.96 16.95
N SER A 150 1.51 -10.39 17.01
CA SER A 150 1.84 -9.37 18.03
C SER A 150 1.02 -8.10 17.85
N SER A 151 0.92 -7.61 16.61
CA SER A 151 0.07 -6.46 16.28
C SER A 151 -1.39 -6.71 16.64
N LYS A 152 -1.93 -7.89 16.31
CA LYS A 152 -3.30 -8.26 16.64
C LYS A 152 -3.56 -8.19 18.15
N ARG A 153 -2.66 -8.72 18.97
CA ARG A 153 -2.80 -8.67 20.45
C ARG A 153 -2.88 -7.23 20.97
N ILE A 154 -2.03 -6.34 20.42
CA ILE A 154 -2.02 -4.92 20.80
C ILE A 154 -3.30 -4.23 20.34
N GLN A 155 -3.72 -4.48 19.10
CA GLN A 155 -4.94 -3.92 18.52
C GLN A 155 -6.18 -4.35 19.32
N GLU A 156 -6.29 -5.61 19.69
CA GLU A 156 -7.41 -6.12 20.50
C GLU A 156 -7.39 -5.57 21.92
N LYS A 157 -6.23 -5.54 22.58
CA LYS A 157 -6.08 -5.01 23.94
C LYS A 157 -6.48 -3.54 24.05
N ASN A 158 -6.12 -2.73 23.05
CA ASN A 158 -6.31 -1.28 23.07
C ASN A 158 -7.52 -0.82 22.24
N ASN A 159 -8.27 -1.74 21.65
CA ASN A 159 -9.37 -1.44 20.72
C ASN A 159 -8.93 -0.53 19.53
N PHE A 160 -7.74 -0.81 19.01
CA PHE A 160 -7.22 -0.13 17.81
C PHE A 160 -7.72 -0.79 16.52
N SER A 161 -7.69 -0.03 15.44
CA SER A 161 -8.02 -0.48 14.09
C SER A 161 -7.11 -1.64 13.67
N LYS A 162 -7.72 -2.71 13.13
CA LYS A 162 -6.99 -3.88 12.64
C LYS A 162 -6.37 -3.60 11.28
N PHE A 163 -5.29 -4.32 10.94
CA PHE A 163 -4.76 -4.30 9.59
C PHE A 163 -5.79 -4.84 8.59
N GLY A 164 -5.98 -4.09 7.51
CA GLY A 164 -6.83 -4.49 6.39
C GLY A 164 -6.05 -5.01 5.19
N LEU A 165 -4.74 -4.76 5.12
CA LEU A 165 -3.89 -5.14 3.99
C LEU A 165 -2.47 -5.49 4.46
N LEU A 166 -1.94 -6.57 3.89
CA LEU A 166 -0.51 -6.91 3.91
C LEU A 166 0.07 -6.76 2.51
N GLU A 167 1.14 -5.99 2.39
CA GLU A 167 1.97 -5.97 1.20
C GLU A 167 3.23 -6.81 1.45
N THR A 168 3.48 -7.83 0.63
CA THR A 168 4.61 -8.75 0.81
C THR A 168 5.17 -9.24 -0.52
N VAL A 169 6.41 -9.76 -0.50
CA VAL A 169 6.96 -10.44 -1.68
C VAL A 169 6.28 -11.78 -1.89
N TYR A 170 5.77 -12.00 -3.10
CA TYR A 170 5.24 -13.29 -3.49
C TYR A 170 5.29 -13.45 -5.01
N ASN A 171 5.99 -14.47 -5.47
CA ASN A 171 6.11 -14.84 -6.89
C ASN A 171 6.61 -16.28 -7.01
N VAL A 172 6.78 -16.80 -8.23
CA VAL A 172 7.20 -18.18 -8.44
C VAL A 172 8.55 -18.57 -7.82
N LEU A 173 9.42 -17.56 -7.53
CA LEU A 173 10.73 -17.77 -6.90
C LEU A 173 10.66 -17.63 -5.38
N TYR A 174 9.73 -16.80 -4.86
CA TYR A 174 9.55 -16.50 -3.44
C TYR A 174 8.17 -16.94 -2.97
N ARG A 175 8.09 -18.20 -2.51
CA ARG A 175 6.83 -18.84 -2.13
C ARG A 175 6.65 -19.02 -0.61
N GLY A 176 7.49 -18.38 0.19
CA GLY A 176 7.47 -18.50 1.65
C GLY A 176 6.12 -18.13 2.30
N ALA A 177 5.38 -17.20 1.69
CA ALA A 177 4.07 -16.79 2.17
C ALA A 177 3.01 -17.91 2.13
N GLU A 178 3.18 -18.94 1.29
CA GLU A 178 2.22 -20.06 1.15
C GLU A 178 2.17 -20.96 2.39
N LYS A 179 3.22 -21.00 3.20
CA LYS A 179 3.30 -21.92 4.35
C LYS A 179 2.21 -21.61 5.38
N GLU A 180 2.17 -20.37 5.86
CA GLU A 180 1.25 -19.99 6.94
C GLU A 180 0.64 -18.62 6.73
N LEU A 181 1.39 -17.68 6.10
CA LEU A 181 1.05 -16.27 6.07
C LEU A 181 -0.25 -15.99 5.29
N ILE A 182 -0.42 -16.63 4.12
CA ILE A 182 -1.63 -16.47 3.30
C ILE A 182 -2.86 -16.97 4.07
N ASN A 183 -2.78 -18.15 4.67
CA ASN A 183 -3.88 -18.73 5.44
C ASN A 183 -4.23 -17.86 6.66
N TYR A 184 -3.22 -17.34 7.37
CA TYR A 184 -3.43 -16.44 8.49
C TYR A 184 -4.14 -15.15 8.06
N CYS A 185 -3.69 -14.53 6.99
CA CYS A 185 -4.32 -13.30 6.46
C CYS A 185 -5.78 -13.56 6.03
N ASP A 186 -6.07 -14.69 5.40
CA ASP A 186 -7.45 -15.04 5.02
C ASP A 186 -8.37 -15.20 6.24
N LEU A 187 -7.91 -15.88 7.30
CA LEU A 187 -8.64 -16.04 8.55
C LEU A 187 -8.89 -14.70 9.28
N GLU A 188 -7.94 -13.78 9.23
CA GLU A 188 -8.02 -12.48 9.87
C GLU A 188 -8.68 -11.40 9.00
N ASN A 189 -9.13 -11.74 7.78
CA ASN A 189 -9.66 -10.81 6.78
C ASN A 189 -8.69 -9.69 6.40
N ILE A 190 -7.39 -10.02 6.32
CA ILE A 190 -6.33 -9.15 5.83
C ILE A 190 -6.15 -9.44 4.34
N ASP A 191 -6.42 -8.45 3.50
CA ASP A 191 -6.18 -8.58 2.06
C ASP A 191 -4.67 -8.62 1.78
N ILE A 192 -4.25 -9.29 0.69
CA ILE A 192 -2.82 -9.38 0.34
C ILE A 192 -2.60 -8.76 -1.03
N ILE A 193 -1.59 -7.91 -1.14
CA ILE A 193 -0.98 -7.53 -2.41
C ILE A 193 0.47 -7.98 -2.45
N SER A 194 0.88 -8.49 -3.62
CA SER A 194 2.26 -8.92 -3.84
C SER A 194 3.02 -7.91 -4.68
N TYR A 195 4.26 -7.63 -4.27
CA TYR A 195 5.18 -6.86 -5.09
C TYR A 195 6.23 -7.76 -5.76
N SER A 196 6.92 -7.22 -6.76
CA SER A 196 7.92 -7.95 -7.58
C SER A 196 7.38 -9.26 -8.20
N PRO A 197 6.19 -9.26 -8.83
CA PRO A 197 5.58 -10.48 -9.36
C PRO A 197 6.44 -11.16 -10.43
N LEU A 198 7.33 -10.40 -11.09
CA LEU A 198 8.24 -10.90 -12.12
C LEU A 198 9.68 -11.14 -11.60
N GLY A 199 9.90 -11.17 -10.27
CA GLY A 199 11.21 -11.39 -9.67
C GLY A 199 12.27 -10.41 -10.19
N ALA A 200 11.99 -9.09 -10.16
CA ALA A 200 12.82 -8.03 -10.74
C ALA A 200 13.19 -8.27 -12.22
N GLY A 201 12.32 -8.96 -12.94
CA GLY A 201 12.49 -9.31 -14.37
C GLY A 201 13.25 -10.61 -14.60
N PHE A 202 13.66 -11.33 -13.56
CA PHE A 202 14.38 -12.61 -13.71
C PHE A 202 13.55 -13.64 -14.49
N ILE A 203 12.27 -13.77 -14.18
CA ILE A 203 11.39 -14.74 -14.84
C ILE A 203 10.91 -14.32 -16.23
N THR A 204 11.24 -13.14 -16.72
CA THR A 204 10.88 -12.68 -18.07
C THR A 204 11.84 -13.19 -19.14
N GLY A 205 12.96 -13.80 -18.75
CA GLY A 205 13.99 -14.25 -19.66
C GLY A 205 14.95 -13.18 -20.20
N LYS A 206 14.85 -11.91 -19.71
CA LYS A 206 15.70 -10.81 -20.19
C LYS A 206 17.19 -10.93 -19.83
N TYR A 207 17.55 -11.84 -18.96
CA TYR A 207 18.92 -12.11 -18.53
C TYR A 207 19.52 -13.38 -19.16
N ARG A 208 18.95 -13.85 -20.27
CA ARG A 208 19.48 -14.97 -21.05
C ARG A 208 20.50 -14.46 -22.07
#